data_a75b72beeb254177e1fca62b57739a31
#
_entry.id   a75b72beeb254177e1fca62b57739a31
#
_cell.length_a   1.000
_cell.length_b   1.000
_cell.length_c   1.000
_cell.angle_alpha   90.00
_cell.angle_beta   90.00
_cell.angle_gamma   90.00
#
_symmetry.space_group_name_H-M   'P 1'
#
loop_
_entity.id
_entity.type
_entity.pdbx_description
1 polymer ?
#
loop_
_entity_poly.entity_id
_entity_poly.type
_entity_poly.pdbx_seq_one_letter_code
_entity_poly.pdbx_strand_id
1 'polypeptide(L)'
;MAHAFKHGDFVRVTLLLDGEEESGAPSLAPFLRAHADELRADIALLCDTNMWDPQTPGITIGLRGTAAGQVTIHGPSRDLHSGIYGGPARNPNAVLAGILAAMKDADGHVTLDGFYDGVRPIPDDVRAAWSALGFDDSAFLNDVGLSVPAGEPGYSALEQSWARPTAEINGMWGGYIGEGVKTVIPAEAHAKLSFRLVGDQDPDRVWASFVDHVRRNLPADCRAEFLQRDGSRAISLDSNNPAIAAARAALNNEWGKAALLASGGSIPVVSSIKEILDMDSVMVGFALNDDNIHSPNEKYALNSFHKGTRSWVRILAELAAIPALTRAVAGTDAA
;
A
#
# COMPACT_ATOMS: atom_id res chain seq x y z
N MET A 1 -13.86 -25.21 16.61
CA MET A 1 -12.50 -25.59 17.08
C MET A 1 -12.31 -27.10 17.28
N ALA A 2 -13.21 -27.82 17.92
CA ALA A 2 -13.00 -29.23 18.25
C ALA A 2 -12.81 -30.24 17.10
N HIS A 3 -13.15 -29.89 15.86
CA HIS A 3 -12.99 -30.78 14.70
C HIS A 3 -11.61 -30.69 14.00
N ALA A 4 -10.89 -29.57 14.11
CA ALA A 4 -9.59 -29.39 13.46
C ALA A 4 -8.45 -30.13 14.20
N PHE A 5 -8.61 -30.48 15.45
CA PHE A 5 -7.54 -31.00 16.32
C PHE A 5 -7.75 -32.44 16.77
N LYS A 6 -8.44 -33.27 15.98
CA LYS A 6 -8.76 -34.66 16.36
C LYS A 6 -7.57 -35.64 16.38
N HIS A 7 -6.39 -35.26 15.89
CA HIS A 7 -5.29 -36.21 15.66
C HIS A 7 -3.91 -35.78 16.19
N GLY A 8 -3.83 -34.86 17.13
CA GLY A 8 -2.57 -34.59 17.84
C GLY A 8 -1.61 -33.61 17.12
N ASP A 9 -1.98 -33.10 15.96
CA ASP A 9 -1.23 -32.05 15.29
C ASP A 9 -1.71 -30.70 15.81
N PHE A 10 -0.86 -29.99 16.57
CA PHE A 10 -1.21 -28.73 17.20
C PHE A 10 -0.42 -27.60 16.56
N VAL A 11 -1.10 -26.50 16.18
CA VAL A 11 -0.48 -25.19 16.01
C VAL A 11 -0.64 -24.40 17.30
N ARG A 12 0.45 -23.78 17.74
CA ARG A 12 0.40 -22.78 18.81
C ARG A 12 -0.11 -21.47 18.23
N VAL A 13 -1.18 -20.92 18.76
CA VAL A 13 -1.76 -19.65 18.30
C VAL A 13 -1.57 -18.60 19.39
N THR A 14 -0.89 -17.51 19.04
CA THR A 14 -0.84 -16.28 19.84
C THR A 14 -1.80 -15.28 19.22
N LEU A 15 -2.71 -14.70 19.99
CA LEU A 15 -3.65 -13.70 19.52
C LEU A 15 -3.16 -12.32 19.98
N LEU A 16 -2.83 -11.46 19.01
CA LEU A 16 -2.52 -10.05 19.21
C LEU A 16 -3.74 -9.21 18.80
N LEU A 17 -4.27 -8.40 19.71
CA LEU A 17 -5.37 -7.47 19.47
C LEU A 17 -4.82 -6.04 19.53
N ASP A 18 -4.99 -5.28 18.46
CA ASP A 18 -4.67 -3.86 18.37
C ASP A 18 -5.96 -3.04 18.42
N GLY A 19 -6.05 -2.12 19.36
CA GLY A 19 -7.19 -1.19 19.52
C GLY A 19 -6.92 0.20 18.95
N GLU A 20 -5.75 0.44 18.34
CA GLU A 20 -5.33 1.74 17.81
C GLU A 20 -5.14 1.72 16.28
N GLU A 21 -5.49 0.62 15.59
CA GLU A 21 -5.19 0.44 14.17
C GLU A 21 -5.72 1.63 13.34
N GLU A 22 -6.97 2.00 13.52
CA GLU A 22 -7.66 3.07 12.81
C GLU A 22 -7.16 4.50 13.15
N SER A 23 -6.34 4.61 14.19
CA SER A 23 -5.68 5.88 14.59
C SER A 23 -4.18 5.90 14.31
N GLY A 24 -3.69 4.94 13.51
CA GLY A 24 -2.29 4.83 13.09
C GLY A 24 -1.39 4.04 14.01
N ALA A 25 -1.97 3.28 14.97
CA ALA A 25 -1.30 2.32 15.85
C ALA A 25 0.04 2.81 16.46
N PRO A 26 0.10 3.98 17.12
CA PRO A 26 1.36 4.55 17.62
C PRO A 26 2.07 3.67 18.65
N SER A 27 1.31 2.84 19.40
CA SER A 27 1.86 1.93 20.41
C SER A 27 2.36 0.61 19.83
N LEU A 28 1.95 0.22 18.62
CA LEU A 28 2.17 -1.11 18.07
C LEU A 28 3.65 -1.43 17.86
N ALA A 29 4.39 -0.60 17.14
CA ALA A 29 5.80 -0.85 16.86
C ALA A 29 6.68 -0.88 18.12
N PRO A 30 6.52 0.03 19.11
CA PRO A 30 7.16 -0.10 20.41
C PRO A 30 6.80 -1.40 21.14
N PHE A 31 5.51 -1.79 21.12
CA PHE A 31 5.05 -3.03 21.74
C PHE A 31 5.67 -4.27 21.09
N LEU A 32 5.66 -4.35 19.76
CA LEU A 32 6.29 -5.47 19.03
C LEU A 32 7.78 -5.61 19.35
N ARG A 33 8.51 -4.50 19.46
CA ARG A 33 9.94 -4.53 19.85
C ARG A 33 10.14 -5.01 21.28
N ALA A 34 9.28 -4.57 22.23
CA ALA A 34 9.40 -4.94 23.64
C ALA A 34 9.05 -6.41 23.89
N HIS A 35 8.20 -7.01 23.06
CA HIS A 35 7.68 -8.38 23.20
C HIS A 35 8.09 -9.30 22.04
N ALA A 36 9.16 -8.96 21.30
CA ALA A 36 9.54 -9.68 20.10
C ALA A 36 9.77 -11.19 20.33
N ASP A 37 10.42 -11.56 21.45
CA ASP A 37 10.68 -12.96 21.78
C ASP A 37 9.41 -13.76 22.11
N GLU A 38 8.41 -13.08 22.70
CA GLU A 38 7.11 -13.70 23.05
C GLU A 38 6.21 -13.84 21.81
N LEU A 39 6.26 -12.86 20.90
CA LEU A 39 5.37 -12.76 19.73
C LEU A 39 5.91 -13.48 18.50
N ARG A 40 7.20 -13.79 18.45
CA ARG A 40 7.79 -14.45 17.29
C ARG A 40 7.18 -15.83 17.07
N ALA A 41 6.73 -16.05 15.84
CA ALA A 41 6.12 -17.30 15.39
C ALA A 41 6.61 -17.60 13.95
N ASP A 42 6.21 -18.75 13.40
CA ASP A 42 6.58 -19.13 12.03
C ASP A 42 5.87 -18.29 10.98
N ILE A 43 4.66 -17.82 11.28
CA ILE A 43 3.82 -17.03 10.36
C ILE A 43 2.84 -16.15 11.14
N ALA A 44 2.56 -14.98 10.62
CA ALA A 44 1.45 -14.14 11.07
C ALA A 44 0.19 -14.38 10.21
N LEU A 45 -0.97 -14.32 10.82
CA LEU A 45 -2.26 -14.40 10.14
C LEU A 45 -3.00 -13.09 10.32
N LEU A 46 -3.34 -12.42 9.23
CA LEU A 46 -4.05 -11.14 9.24
C LEU A 46 -5.42 -11.29 8.58
N CYS A 47 -6.46 -10.81 9.26
CA CYS A 47 -7.86 -11.00 8.84
C CYS A 47 -8.46 -9.78 8.14
N ASP A 48 -7.71 -8.70 7.99
CA ASP A 48 -8.18 -7.39 7.54
C ASP A 48 -7.86 -7.15 6.07
N THR A 49 -8.52 -7.92 5.18
CA THR A 49 -8.43 -7.76 3.72
C THR A 49 -9.77 -8.11 3.05
N ASN A 50 -9.87 -7.82 1.76
CA ASN A 50 -11.09 -7.96 0.99
C ASN A 50 -11.16 -9.28 0.21
N MET A 51 -12.39 -9.70 -0.11
CA MET A 51 -12.67 -10.67 -1.14
C MET A 51 -12.56 -10.02 -2.54
N TRP A 52 -12.39 -10.84 -3.57
CA TRP A 52 -12.49 -10.40 -4.96
C TRP A 52 -13.95 -10.07 -5.34
N ASP A 53 -14.85 -10.97 -5.01
CA ASP A 53 -16.29 -10.84 -5.18
C ASP A 53 -17.01 -11.60 -4.05
N PRO A 54 -18.36 -11.51 -3.90
CA PRO A 54 -19.08 -12.15 -2.80
C PRO A 54 -18.96 -13.67 -2.71
N GLN A 55 -18.31 -14.32 -3.69
CA GLN A 55 -18.14 -15.77 -3.77
C GLN A 55 -16.69 -16.21 -3.93
N THR A 56 -15.77 -15.26 -4.11
CA THR A 56 -14.35 -15.52 -4.33
C THR A 56 -13.51 -14.85 -3.26
N PRO A 57 -13.15 -15.58 -2.19
CA PRO A 57 -12.24 -15.05 -1.17
C PRO A 57 -10.85 -14.80 -1.76
N GLY A 58 -10.17 -13.79 -1.21
CA GLY A 58 -8.83 -13.39 -1.61
C GLY A 58 -7.77 -13.79 -0.62
N ILE A 59 -6.60 -14.14 -1.13
CA ILE A 59 -5.35 -14.18 -0.38
C ILE A 59 -4.52 -13.02 -0.90
N THR A 60 -4.30 -12.02 -0.07
CA THR A 60 -3.52 -10.84 -0.45
C THR A 60 -2.04 -11.17 -0.31
N ILE A 61 -1.32 -11.22 -1.44
CA ILE A 61 0.10 -11.54 -1.53
C ILE A 61 0.98 -10.31 -1.72
N GLY A 62 0.40 -9.13 -1.88
CA GLY A 62 1.13 -7.89 -2.09
C GLY A 62 0.39 -6.68 -1.52
N LEU A 63 1.16 -5.80 -0.87
CA LEU A 63 0.72 -4.49 -0.43
C LEU A 63 1.73 -3.46 -0.94
N ARG A 64 1.25 -2.34 -1.46
CA ARG A 64 2.16 -1.26 -1.81
C ARG A 64 2.65 -0.53 -0.56
N GLY A 65 3.93 -0.16 -0.59
CA GLY A 65 4.50 0.77 0.37
C GLY A 65 4.10 2.21 0.09
N THR A 66 4.53 3.12 0.93
CA THR A 66 4.26 4.54 0.77
C THR A 66 5.45 5.39 1.17
N ALA A 67 5.66 6.49 0.45
CA ALA A 67 6.44 7.64 0.90
C ALA A 67 5.60 8.89 0.63
N ALA A 68 5.61 9.86 1.53
CA ALA A 68 4.77 11.04 1.39
C ALA A 68 5.43 12.27 2.03
N GLY A 69 4.98 13.44 1.63
CA GLY A 69 5.45 14.67 2.23
C GLY A 69 4.92 15.91 1.54
N GLN A 70 5.56 17.03 1.87
CA GLN A 70 5.24 18.34 1.34
C GLN A 70 6.50 19.04 0.88
N VAL A 71 6.40 19.80 -0.20
CA VAL A 71 7.40 20.76 -0.65
C VAL A 71 6.79 22.16 -0.63
N THR A 72 7.60 23.13 -0.20
CA THR A 72 7.29 24.56 -0.28
C THR A 72 8.38 25.24 -1.09
N ILE A 73 8.00 25.91 -2.16
CA ILE A 73 8.89 26.77 -2.95
C ILE A 73 8.70 28.20 -2.50
N HIS A 74 9.78 28.82 -2.06
CA HIS A 74 9.84 30.25 -1.74
C HIS A 74 10.49 31.01 -2.88
N GLY A 75 9.88 32.11 -3.31
CA GLY A 75 10.39 33.03 -4.30
C GLY A 75 10.64 34.42 -3.71
N PRO A 76 9.84 35.42 -4.08
CA PRO A 76 10.03 36.77 -3.55
C PRO A 76 9.78 36.82 -2.03
N SER A 77 10.35 37.81 -1.35
CA SER A 77 10.26 37.97 0.11
C SER A 77 8.86 38.34 0.63
N ARG A 78 7.93 38.67 -0.27
CA ARG A 78 6.53 38.99 -0.01
C ARG A 78 5.73 38.83 -1.27
N ASP A 79 4.41 38.82 -1.17
CA ASP A 79 3.51 38.91 -2.30
C ASP A 79 3.72 40.20 -3.10
N LEU A 80 3.73 40.07 -4.43
CA LEU A 80 4.03 41.17 -5.35
C LEU A 80 2.83 41.49 -6.25
N HIS A 81 2.70 42.74 -6.66
CA HIS A 81 1.74 43.15 -7.70
C HIS A 81 2.23 42.66 -9.08
N SER A 82 1.45 41.77 -9.73
CA SER A 82 1.86 41.15 -11.01
C SER A 82 1.96 42.17 -12.16
N GLY A 83 1.24 43.29 -12.11
CA GLY A 83 1.36 44.36 -13.10
C GLY A 83 2.68 45.14 -13.01
N ILE A 84 3.38 45.09 -11.89
CA ILE A 84 4.67 45.75 -11.68
C ILE A 84 5.83 44.77 -11.82
N TYR A 85 5.69 43.59 -11.26
CA TYR A 85 6.74 42.61 -11.15
C TYR A 85 6.59 41.40 -12.12
N GLY A 86 5.45 41.30 -12.85
CA GLY A 86 5.23 40.25 -13.84
C GLY A 86 6.27 40.35 -14.97
N GLY A 87 6.85 39.25 -15.30
CA GLY A 87 8.00 39.15 -16.20
C GLY A 87 9.34 39.06 -15.46
N PRO A 88 9.82 40.12 -14.77
CA PRO A 88 11.13 40.06 -14.10
C PRO A 88 11.13 39.19 -12.82
N ALA A 89 10.05 39.14 -12.06
CA ALA A 89 10.00 38.35 -10.82
C ALA A 89 9.53 36.92 -11.11
N ARG A 90 10.16 35.95 -10.44
CA ARG A 90 9.73 34.56 -10.51
C ARG A 90 8.42 34.37 -9.75
N ASN A 91 7.55 33.58 -10.34
CA ASN A 91 6.30 33.15 -9.72
C ASN A 91 6.49 31.72 -9.16
N PRO A 92 6.50 31.54 -7.83
CA PRO A 92 6.66 30.21 -7.23
C PRO A 92 5.64 29.17 -7.70
N ASN A 93 4.40 29.57 -8.01
CA ASN A 93 3.39 28.68 -8.58
C ASN A 93 3.85 28.10 -9.94
N ALA A 94 4.42 28.95 -10.81
CA ALA A 94 4.92 28.51 -12.12
C ALA A 94 6.16 27.61 -11.97
N VAL A 95 7.05 27.93 -11.03
CA VAL A 95 8.23 27.11 -10.72
C VAL A 95 7.80 25.73 -10.21
N LEU A 96 6.92 25.69 -9.22
CA LEU A 96 6.40 24.45 -8.64
C LEU A 96 5.68 23.61 -9.70
N ALA A 97 4.81 24.21 -10.48
CA ALA A 97 4.08 23.51 -11.55
C ALA A 97 5.04 22.87 -12.57
N GLY A 98 6.09 23.59 -12.99
CA GLY A 98 7.11 23.07 -13.90
C GLY A 98 7.90 21.90 -13.31
N ILE A 99 8.30 21.99 -12.04
CA ILE A 99 9.01 20.92 -11.32
C ILE A 99 8.14 19.67 -11.23
N LEU A 100 6.87 19.82 -10.84
CA LEU A 100 5.95 18.69 -10.68
C LEU A 100 5.56 18.08 -12.03
N ALA A 101 5.36 18.88 -13.08
CA ALA A 101 5.07 18.37 -14.42
C ALA A 101 6.24 17.53 -14.98
N ALA A 102 7.49 17.86 -14.62
CA ALA A 102 8.67 17.13 -15.03
C ALA A 102 8.88 15.80 -14.27
N MET A 103 8.04 15.46 -13.29
CA MET A 103 8.12 14.18 -12.56
C MET A 103 7.62 12.98 -13.38
N LYS A 104 6.87 13.21 -14.43
CA LYS A 104 6.37 12.16 -15.35
C LYS A 104 6.71 12.54 -16.79
N ASP A 105 7.07 11.54 -17.58
CA ASP A 105 7.21 11.71 -19.03
C ASP A 105 5.86 11.59 -19.76
N ALA A 106 5.91 11.67 -21.09
CA ALA A 106 4.72 11.59 -21.94
C ALA A 106 4.04 10.20 -21.90
N ASP A 107 4.78 9.15 -21.52
CA ASP A 107 4.32 7.78 -21.44
C ASP A 107 3.88 7.41 -19.99
N GLY A 108 3.88 8.39 -19.08
CA GLY A 108 3.43 8.18 -17.70
C GLY A 108 4.48 7.59 -16.76
N HIS A 109 5.73 7.37 -17.23
CA HIS A 109 6.80 6.91 -16.34
C HIS A 109 7.27 8.03 -15.42
N VAL A 110 7.60 7.67 -14.19
CA VAL A 110 8.19 8.60 -13.24
C VAL A 110 9.66 8.84 -13.56
N THR A 111 10.05 10.10 -13.70
CA THR A 111 11.38 10.51 -14.14
C THR A 111 12.38 10.78 -13.04
N LEU A 112 12.02 10.50 -11.80
CA LEU A 112 12.91 10.65 -10.65
C LEU A 112 14.06 9.63 -10.74
N ASP A 113 15.30 10.07 -10.49
CA ASP A 113 16.47 9.21 -10.60
C ASP A 113 16.38 8.04 -9.63
N GLY A 114 16.57 6.80 -10.13
CA GLY A 114 16.50 5.60 -9.32
C GLY A 114 15.10 5.26 -8.79
N PHE A 115 14.04 5.92 -9.28
CA PHE A 115 12.67 5.65 -8.83
C PHE A 115 12.28 4.18 -9.01
N TYR A 116 12.75 3.55 -10.06
CA TYR A 116 12.46 2.14 -10.36
C TYR A 116 13.47 1.15 -9.76
N ASP A 117 14.45 1.62 -8.98
CA ASP A 117 15.38 0.71 -8.30
C ASP A 117 14.63 -0.14 -7.28
N GLY A 118 14.81 -1.46 -7.36
CA GLY A 118 14.11 -2.42 -6.51
C GLY A 118 12.69 -2.80 -7.00
N VAL A 119 12.19 -2.22 -8.08
CA VAL A 119 10.94 -2.66 -8.71
C VAL A 119 11.16 -4.00 -9.40
N ARG A 120 10.41 -5.00 -8.98
CA ARG A 120 10.48 -6.36 -9.54
C ARG A 120 9.44 -6.53 -10.66
N PRO A 121 9.71 -7.35 -11.68
CA PRO A 121 8.69 -7.75 -12.63
C PRO A 121 7.59 -8.56 -11.93
N ILE A 122 6.37 -8.46 -12.44
CA ILE A 122 5.26 -9.29 -11.97
C ILE A 122 5.55 -10.74 -12.42
N PRO A 123 5.59 -11.73 -11.50
CA PRO A 123 5.78 -13.14 -11.88
C PRO A 123 4.69 -13.61 -12.86
N ASP A 124 5.07 -14.45 -13.82
CA ASP A 124 4.15 -14.88 -14.89
C ASP A 124 2.93 -15.64 -14.36
N ASP A 125 3.08 -16.45 -13.33
CA ASP A 125 1.99 -17.17 -12.66
C ASP A 125 1.02 -16.21 -11.95
N VAL A 126 1.53 -15.16 -11.33
CA VAL A 126 0.73 -14.12 -10.68
C VAL A 126 -0.01 -13.30 -11.74
N ARG A 127 0.68 -12.89 -12.82
CA ARG A 127 0.05 -12.19 -13.94
C ARG A 127 -1.07 -13.01 -14.59
N ALA A 128 -0.84 -14.30 -14.81
CA ALA A 128 -1.86 -15.21 -15.33
C ALA A 128 -3.04 -15.35 -14.37
N ALA A 129 -2.79 -15.44 -13.07
CA ALA A 129 -3.84 -15.49 -12.05
C ALA A 129 -4.70 -14.22 -12.04
N TRP A 130 -4.06 -13.03 -12.14
CA TRP A 130 -4.78 -11.75 -12.20
C TRP A 130 -5.58 -11.59 -13.50
N SER A 131 -5.03 -11.99 -14.64
CA SER A 131 -5.78 -12.00 -15.91
C SER A 131 -7.02 -12.88 -15.85
N ALA A 132 -6.95 -14.00 -15.14
CA ALA A 132 -8.08 -14.93 -14.96
C ALA A 132 -9.20 -14.38 -14.04
N LEU A 133 -8.98 -13.27 -13.33
CA LEU A 133 -10.00 -12.61 -12.52
C LEU A 133 -11.07 -11.92 -13.38
N GLY A 134 -10.79 -11.68 -14.67
CA GLY A 134 -11.72 -11.02 -15.58
C GLY A 134 -11.97 -9.56 -15.24
N PHE A 135 -10.92 -8.87 -14.73
CA PHE A 135 -11.01 -7.44 -14.43
C PHE A 135 -11.23 -6.63 -15.71
N ASP A 136 -12.17 -5.72 -15.67
CA ASP A 136 -12.49 -4.82 -16.78
C ASP A 136 -11.92 -3.42 -16.50
N ASP A 137 -10.79 -3.12 -17.11
CA ASP A 137 -10.09 -1.82 -16.99
C ASP A 137 -11.01 -0.65 -17.38
N SER A 138 -11.84 -0.84 -18.42
CA SER A 138 -12.75 0.20 -18.89
C SER A 138 -13.89 0.44 -17.90
N ALA A 139 -14.49 -0.62 -17.36
CA ALA A 139 -15.51 -0.49 -16.33
C ALA A 139 -14.97 0.18 -15.07
N PHE A 140 -13.75 -0.19 -14.65
CA PHE A 140 -13.08 0.41 -13.49
C PHE A 140 -12.87 1.92 -13.65
N LEU A 141 -12.41 2.37 -14.81
CA LEU A 141 -12.23 3.79 -15.08
C LEU A 141 -13.54 4.54 -15.27
N ASN A 142 -14.53 3.90 -15.95
CA ASN A 142 -15.83 4.51 -16.16
C ASN A 142 -16.62 4.73 -14.87
N ASP A 143 -16.43 3.89 -13.84
CA ASP A 143 -17.05 4.06 -12.52
C ASP A 143 -16.69 5.41 -11.87
N VAL A 144 -15.49 5.92 -12.16
CA VAL A 144 -15.02 7.23 -11.68
C VAL A 144 -15.05 8.31 -12.76
N GLY A 145 -15.75 8.08 -13.89
CA GLY A 145 -15.94 9.06 -14.96
C GLY A 145 -14.73 9.24 -15.88
N LEU A 146 -13.79 8.33 -15.89
CA LEU A 146 -12.61 8.32 -16.75
C LEU A 146 -12.74 7.24 -17.83
N SER A 147 -12.00 7.41 -18.95
CA SER A 147 -12.07 6.46 -20.07
C SER A 147 -10.71 6.05 -20.63
N VAL A 148 -9.64 6.74 -20.23
CA VAL A 148 -8.29 6.53 -20.76
C VAL A 148 -7.33 6.28 -19.60
N PRO A 149 -6.63 5.14 -19.56
CA PRO A 149 -5.58 4.88 -18.58
C PRO A 149 -4.46 5.92 -18.69
N ALA A 150 -3.94 6.38 -17.56
CA ALA A 150 -2.88 7.39 -17.47
C ALA A 150 -1.57 6.82 -16.89
N GLY A 151 -1.51 5.54 -16.60
CA GLY A 151 -0.32 4.89 -16.03
C GLY A 151 0.61 4.31 -17.09
N GLU A 152 1.58 3.53 -16.65
CA GLU A 152 2.61 2.95 -17.49
C GLU A 152 2.04 2.04 -18.59
N PRO A 153 2.46 2.21 -19.87
CA PRO A 153 2.04 1.34 -20.97
C PRO A 153 2.43 -0.12 -20.74
N GLY A 154 1.61 -1.03 -21.24
CA GLY A 154 1.87 -2.48 -21.15
C GLY A 154 1.43 -3.13 -19.83
N TYR A 155 0.79 -2.39 -18.96
CA TYR A 155 0.17 -2.88 -17.74
C TYR A 155 -1.33 -2.58 -17.74
N SER A 156 -2.14 -3.55 -17.29
CA SER A 156 -3.58 -3.32 -17.04
C SER A 156 -3.78 -2.34 -15.88
N ALA A 157 -4.96 -1.73 -15.76
CA ALA A 157 -5.26 -0.84 -14.63
C ALA A 157 -5.12 -1.58 -13.28
N LEU A 158 -5.46 -2.86 -13.25
CA LEU A 158 -5.26 -3.72 -12.09
C LEU A 158 -3.78 -3.85 -11.74
N GLU A 159 -2.92 -4.20 -12.72
CA GLU A 159 -1.47 -4.32 -12.51
C GLU A 159 -0.85 -2.99 -12.09
N GLN A 160 -1.29 -1.87 -12.70
CA GLN A 160 -0.83 -0.53 -12.32
C GLN A 160 -1.17 -0.19 -10.88
N SER A 161 -2.38 -0.54 -10.43
CA SER A 161 -2.83 -0.25 -9.06
C SER A 161 -2.22 -1.19 -8.00
N TRP A 162 -1.83 -2.41 -8.38
CA TRP A 162 -1.36 -3.44 -7.44
C TRP A 162 0.16 -3.62 -7.41
N ALA A 163 0.83 -3.49 -8.56
CA ALA A 163 2.22 -3.92 -8.72
C ALA A 163 3.13 -2.88 -9.40
N ARG A 164 2.60 -1.69 -9.71
CA ARG A 164 3.45 -0.62 -10.23
C ARG A 164 3.56 0.54 -9.24
N PRO A 165 4.76 1.18 -9.16
CA PRO A 165 4.93 2.34 -8.32
C PRO A 165 4.26 3.56 -8.94
N THR A 166 3.81 4.50 -8.12
CA THR A 166 3.19 5.74 -8.58
C THR A 166 3.71 6.96 -7.85
N ALA A 167 3.62 8.12 -8.50
CA ALA A 167 3.91 9.43 -7.92
C ALA A 167 2.69 10.33 -8.14
N GLU A 168 2.03 10.73 -7.05
CA GLU A 168 0.79 11.49 -7.09
C GLU A 168 0.90 12.83 -6.40
N ILE A 169 0.31 13.86 -7.02
CA ILE A 169 0.17 15.20 -6.45
C ILE A 169 -1.18 15.25 -5.74
N ASN A 170 -1.18 15.18 -4.42
CA ASN A 170 -2.39 15.11 -3.61
C ASN A 170 -3.01 16.49 -3.32
N GLY A 171 -2.23 17.55 -3.44
CA GLY A 171 -2.69 18.93 -3.28
C GLY A 171 -1.64 19.91 -3.76
N MET A 172 -2.10 21.02 -4.30
CA MET A 172 -1.24 22.12 -4.76
C MET A 172 -1.93 23.43 -4.47
N TRP A 173 -1.21 24.40 -3.87
CA TRP A 173 -1.77 25.72 -3.58
C TRP A 173 -0.66 26.78 -3.52
N GLY A 174 -1.08 28.04 -3.73
CA GLY A 174 -0.24 29.23 -3.64
C GLY A 174 -0.98 30.43 -4.21
N GLY A 175 -0.68 31.61 -3.71
CA GLY A 175 -1.34 32.84 -4.12
C GLY A 175 -2.77 32.98 -3.58
N TYR A 176 -3.61 33.72 -4.30
CA TYR A 176 -4.97 34.01 -3.87
C TYR A 176 -5.93 32.90 -4.29
N ILE A 177 -6.61 32.31 -3.32
CA ILE A 177 -7.57 31.22 -3.52
C ILE A 177 -8.99 31.59 -3.07
N GLY A 178 -9.23 32.87 -2.65
CA GLY A 178 -10.55 33.34 -2.27
C GLY A 178 -11.40 33.69 -3.50
N GLU A 179 -12.62 34.17 -3.23
CA GLU A 179 -13.54 34.63 -4.26
C GLU A 179 -12.98 35.87 -5.02
N GLY A 180 -13.19 35.93 -6.34
CA GLY A 180 -12.72 36.98 -7.22
C GLY A 180 -11.28 36.76 -7.69
N VAL A 181 -10.66 37.83 -8.22
CA VAL A 181 -9.31 37.79 -8.80
C VAL A 181 -8.41 38.78 -8.10
N LYS A 182 -7.18 38.36 -7.76
CA LYS A 182 -6.10 39.28 -7.35
C LYS A 182 -4.93 39.16 -8.33
N THR A 183 -4.40 40.29 -8.75
CA THR A 183 -3.21 40.40 -9.61
C THR A 183 -1.93 40.26 -8.75
N VAL A 184 -1.71 39.07 -8.19
CA VAL A 184 -0.62 38.78 -7.25
C VAL A 184 0.35 37.74 -7.81
N ILE A 185 1.65 37.93 -7.54
CA ILE A 185 2.68 36.90 -7.58
C ILE A 185 2.94 36.52 -6.13
N PRO A 186 2.66 35.27 -5.70
CA PRO A 186 2.82 34.89 -4.30
C PRO A 186 4.28 34.81 -3.88
N ALA A 187 4.53 34.93 -2.59
CA ALA A 187 5.84 34.66 -2.00
C ALA A 187 6.18 33.15 -1.98
N GLU A 188 5.15 32.31 -1.89
CA GLU A 188 5.30 30.86 -1.70
C GLU A 188 4.31 30.05 -2.54
N ALA A 189 4.70 28.82 -2.86
CA ALA A 189 3.84 27.78 -3.45
C ALA A 189 4.11 26.45 -2.80
N HIS A 190 3.06 25.64 -2.63
CA HIS A 190 3.12 24.40 -1.85
C HIS A 190 2.55 23.22 -2.65
N ALA A 191 3.10 22.03 -2.43
CA ALA A 191 2.47 20.80 -2.90
C ALA A 191 2.61 19.69 -1.84
N LYS A 192 1.59 18.85 -1.75
CA LYS A 192 1.60 17.57 -1.05
C LYS A 192 1.68 16.45 -2.07
N LEU A 193 2.56 15.49 -1.79
CA LEU A 193 2.81 14.36 -2.69
C LEU A 193 2.77 13.06 -1.90
N SER A 194 2.39 12.01 -2.61
CA SER A 194 2.55 10.63 -2.14
C SER A 194 3.08 9.75 -3.28
N PHE A 195 3.92 8.82 -2.88
CA PHE A 195 4.45 7.77 -3.75
C PHE A 195 3.91 6.44 -3.26
N ARG A 196 3.40 5.60 -4.15
CA ARG A 196 3.14 4.20 -3.86
C ARG A 196 4.31 3.38 -4.34
N LEU A 197 4.82 2.52 -3.48
CA LEU A 197 6.05 1.79 -3.67
C LEU A 197 5.77 0.30 -3.84
N VAL A 198 6.63 -0.39 -4.60
CA VAL A 198 6.51 -1.83 -4.84
C VAL A 198 7.87 -2.52 -4.73
N GLY A 199 7.87 -3.83 -4.56
CA GLY A 199 9.12 -4.60 -4.48
C GLY A 199 10.01 -4.15 -3.33
N ASP A 200 11.28 -3.91 -3.64
CA ASP A 200 12.31 -3.53 -2.66
C ASP A 200 12.59 -2.02 -2.62
N GLN A 201 11.71 -1.20 -3.19
CA GLN A 201 11.85 0.25 -3.14
C GLN A 201 11.96 0.74 -1.69
N ASP A 202 12.91 1.64 -1.46
CA ASP A 202 13.13 2.25 -0.16
C ASP A 202 12.44 3.61 -0.09
N PRO A 203 11.51 3.83 0.87
CA PRO A 203 10.77 5.09 1.01
C PRO A 203 11.67 6.32 1.14
N ASP A 204 12.76 6.20 1.90
CA ASP A 204 13.69 7.32 2.13
C ASP A 204 14.50 7.64 0.87
N ARG A 205 14.90 6.62 0.10
CA ARG A 205 15.58 6.83 -1.19
C ARG A 205 14.67 7.49 -2.22
N VAL A 206 13.42 7.05 -2.30
CA VAL A 206 12.44 7.66 -3.21
C VAL A 206 12.19 9.12 -2.82
N TRP A 207 12.04 9.42 -1.53
CA TRP A 207 11.90 10.80 -1.07
C TRP A 207 13.15 11.64 -1.35
N ALA A 208 14.34 11.10 -1.11
CA ALA A 208 15.59 11.78 -1.42
C ALA A 208 15.73 12.09 -2.92
N SER A 209 15.35 11.14 -3.79
CA SER A 209 15.32 11.37 -5.24
C SER A 209 14.36 12.49 -5.65
N PHE A 210 13.18 12.56 -5.02
CA PHE A 210 12.26 13.69 -5.20
C PHE A 210 12.90 15.02 -4.76
N VAL A 211 13.53 15.06 -3.60
CA VAL A 211 14.22 16.26 -3.10
C VAL A 211 15.30 16.71 -4.08
N ASP A 212 16.07 15.78 -4.62
CA ASP A 212 17.14 16.08 -5.59
C ASP A 212 16.56 16.53 -6.95
N HIS A 213 15.45 15.95 -7.37
CA HIS A 213 14.70 16.41 -8.56
C HIS A 213 14.24 17.87 -8.39
N VAL A 214 13.66 18.22 -7.25
CA VAL A 214 13.26 19.60 -6.96
C VAL A 214 14.47 20.53 -6.98
N ARG A 215 15.56 20.17 -6.28
CA ARG A 215 16.79 20.98 -6.18
C ARG A 215 17.44 21.25 -7.54
N ARG A 216 17.47 20.25 -8.41
CA ARG A 216 18.07 20.38 -9.77
C ARG A 216 17.26 21.31 -10.68
N ASN A 217 15.95 21.37 -10.48
CA ASN A 217 15.06 22.18 -11.28
C ASN A 217 14.71 23.52 -10.63
N LEU A 218 15.26 23.79 -9.43
CA LEU A 218 14.99 25.01 -8.70
C LEU A 218 15.83 26.16 -9.25
N PRO A 219 15.22 27.30 -9.62
CA PRO A 219 15.97 28.52 -9.99
C PRO A 219 16.84 29.01 -8.82
N ALA A 220 17.99 29.63 -9.15
CA ALA A 220 18.98 30.06 -8.16
C ALA A 220 18.48 31.11 -7.15
N ASP A 221 17.44 31.85 -7.51
CA ASP A 221 16.78 32.88 -6.69
C ASP A 221 15.55 32.37 -5.93
N CYS A 222 15.31 31.03 -5.94
CA CYS A 222 14.31 30.36 -5.17
C CYS A 222 14.95 29.44 -4.14
N ARG A 223 14.21 29.12 -3.08
CA ARG A 223 14.58 28.08 -2.12
C ARG A 223 13.42 27.10 -1.94
N ALA A 224 13.73 25.86 -1.58
CA ALA A 224 12.76 24.84 -1.30
C ALA A 224 12.88 24.35 0.14
N GLU A 225 11.76 24.11 0.79
CA GLU A 225 11.64 23.45 2.08
C GLU A 225 10.85 22.16 1.92
N PHE A 226 11.23 21.14 2.68
CA PHE A 226 10.65 19.81 2.59
C PHE A 226 10.19 19.34 3.95
N LEU A 227 9.03 18.67 3.97
CA LEU A 227 8.50 17.98 5.14
C LEU A 227 8.19 16.54 4.73
N GLN A 228 9.07 15.62 5.08
CA GLN A 228 8.82 14.19 4.88
C GLN A 228 7.90 13.65 5.98
N ARG A 229 7.03 12.70 5.63
CA ARG A 229 6.22 11.90 6.53
C ARG A 229 6.80 10.50 6.63
N ASP A 230 6.46 9.79 7.70
CA ASP A 230 6.84 8.39 7.84
C ASP A 230 6.32 7.59 6.65
N GLY A 231 7.19 6.75 6.11
CA GLY A 231 6.90 5.87 4.99
C GLY A 231 6.82 4.41 5.44
N SER A 232 6.39 3.55 4.52
CA SER A 232 6.39 2.09 4.71
C SER A 232 6.92 1.38 3.47
N ARG A 233 7.62 0.27 3.65
CA ARG A 233 8.04 -0.60 2.56
C ARG A 233 6.85 -1.37 1.99
N ALA A 234 6.94 -1.76 0.73
CA ALA A 234 6.00 -2.69 0.14
C ALA A 234 6.16 -4.09 0.76
N ILE A 235 5.09 -4.85 0.77
CA ILE A 235 5.08 -6.27 1.13
C ILE A 235 4.82 -7.08 -0.14
N SER A 236 5.65 -8.09 -0.37
CA SER A 236 5.48 -9.03 -1.46
C SER A 236 5.76 -10.43 -0.93
N LEU A 237 4.77 -11.29 -0.96
CA LEU A 237 4.86 -12.69 -0.55
C LEU A 237 5.06 -13.56 -1.78
N ASP A 238 5.90 -14.59 -1.65
CA ASP A 238 6.04 -15.58 -2.70
C ASP A 238 4.74 -16.38 -2.83
N SER A 239 4.13 -16.36 -4.02
CA SER A 239 2.93 -17.14 -4.34
C SER A 239 3.09 -18.65 -4.08
N ASN A 240 4.32 -19.14 -4.07
CA ASN A 240 4.68 -20.54 -3.78
C ASN A 240 4.96 -20.81 -2.30
N ASN A 241 4.82 -19.81 -1.42
CA ASN A 241 4.98 -20.01 0.02
C ASN A 241 4.02 -21.11 0.50
N PRO A 242 4.49 -22.15 1.24
CA PRO A 242 3.64 -23.24 1.71
C PRO A 242 2.42 -22.79 2.51
N ALA A 243 2.52 -21.70 3.28
CA ALA A 243 1.40 -21.15 4.04
C ALA A 243 0.34 -20.51 3.11
N ILE A 244 0.75 -19.88 2.01
CA ILE A 244 -0.16 -19.40 0.97
C ILE A 244 -0.89 -20.55 0.30
N ALA A 245 -0.16 -21.64 -0.03
CA ALA A 245 -0.73 -22.85 -0.60
C ALA A 245 -1.75 -23.50 0.34
N ALA A 246 -1.46 -23.60 1.64
CA ALA A 246 -2.36 -24.10 2.68
C ALA A 246 -3.63 -23.24 2.80
N ALA A 247 -3.48 -21.92 2.86
CA ALA A 247 -4.61 -21.00 2.89
C ALA A 247 -5.48 -21.16 1.63
N ARG A 248 -4.87 -21.28 0.46
CA ARG A 248 -5.58 -21.48 -0.82
C ARG A 248 -6.36 -22.78 -0.85
N ALA A 249 -5.78 -23.89 -0.36
CA ALA A 249 -6.46 -25.18 -0.24
C ALA A 249 -7.68 -25.10 0.68
N ALA A 250 -7.52 -24.49 1.84
CA ALA A 250 -8.60 -24.27 2.81
C ALA A 250 -9.77 -23.44 2.22
N LEU A 251 -9.43 -22.33 1.53
CA LEU A 251 -10.43 -21.48 0.90
C LEU A 251 -11.14 -22.17 -0.26
N ASN A 252 -10.40 -22.92 -1.10
CA ASN A 252 -10.99 -23.71 -2.18
C ASN A 252 -11.99 -24.75 -1.63
N ASN A 253 -11.70 -25.38 -0.51
CA ASN A 253 -12.57 -26.34 0.15
C ASN A 253 -13.87 -25.71 0.66
N GLU A 254 -13.85 -24.46 1.13
CA GLU A 254 -15.02 -23.79 1.68
C GLU A 254 -15.83 -23.03 0.60
N TRP A 255 -15.14 -22.45 -0.40
CA TRP A 255 -15.75 -21.54 -1.37
C TRP A 255 -15.79 -22.08 -2.80
N GLY A 256 -15.06 -23.16 -3.09
CA GLY A 256 -14.90 -23.73 -4.43
C GLY A 256 -13.77 -23.10 -5.23
N LYS A 257 -13.40 -21.84 -4.95
CA LYS A 257 -12.27 -21.12 -5.56
C LYS A 257 -11.73 -20.07 -4.60
N ALA A 258 -10.45 -19.70 -4.77
CA ALA A 258 -9.82 -18.58 -4.09
C ALA A 258 -8.91 -17.84 -5.07
N ALA A 259 -8.82 -16.53 -4.92
CA ALA A 259 -7.99 -15.65 -5.75
C ALA A 259 -6.72 -15.25 -5.02
N LEU A 260 -5.62 -15.10 -5.77
CA LEU A 260 -4.44 -14.36 -5.31
C LEU A 260 -4.67 -12.89 -5.66
N LEU A 261 -4.63 -12.03 -4.65
CA LEU A 261 -4.87 -10.59 -4.80
C LEU A 261 -3.64 -9.80 -4.40
N ALA A 262 -3.59 -8.54 -4.81
CA ALA A 262 -2.74 -7.55 -4.16
C ALA A 262 -3.57 -6.29 -3.87
N SER A 263 -3.03 -5.40 -3.06
CA SER A 263 -3.71 -4.15 -2.71
C SER A 263 -2.85 -2.96 -3.08
N GLY A 264 -3.49 -1.96 -3.65
CA GLY A 264 -2.89 -0.65 -3.88
C GLY A 264 -2.64 0.14 -2.58
N GLY A 265 -3.29 -0.27 -1.49
CA GLY A 265 -3.10 0.28 -0.16
C GLY A 265 -1.92 -0.35 0.58
N SER A 266 -1.56 0.25 1.71
CA SER A 266 -0.60 -0.27 2.67
C SER A 266 -1.34 -0.65 3.97
N ILE A 267 -0.89 -1.72 4.61
CA ILE A 267 -1.34 -2.11 5.95
C ILE A 267 -0.10 -2.02 6.86
N PRO A 268 0.07 -0.93 7.62
CA PRO A 268 1.32 -0.67 8.36
C PRO A 268 1.72 -1.77 9.33
N VAL A 269 0.76 -2.44 9.97
CA VAL A 269 1.03 -3.55 10.89
C VAL A 269 1.77 -4.71 10.20
N VAL A 270 1.48 -5.00 8.94
CA VAL A 270 2.16 -6.08 8.18
C VAL A 270 3.63 -5.76 7.96
N SER A 271 3.93 -4.50 7.61
CA SER A 271 5.30 -4.01 7.49
C SER A 271 6.03 -4.09 8.83
N SER A 272 5.40 -3.65 9.91
CA SER A 272 5.97 -3.71 11.26
C SER A 272 6.25 -5.13 11.74
N ILE A 273 5.35 -6.08 11.46
CA ILE A 273 5.55 -7.50 11.77
C ILE A 273 6.75 -8.05 10.98
N LYS A 274 6.86 -7.73 9.68
CA LYS A 274 7.98 -8.16 8.87
C LYS A 274 9.30 -7.57 9.35
N GLU A 275 9.34 -6.27 9.61
CA GLU A 275 10.58 -5.57 9.99
C GLU A 275 11.06 -5.90 11.40
N ILE A 276 10.14 -6.07 12.36
CA ILE A 276 10.49 -6.23 13.78
C ILE A 276 10.60 -7.70 14.17
N LEU A 277 9.69 -8.54 13.68
CA LEU A 277 9.61 -9.94 14.07
C LEU A 277 10.20 -10.90 13.01
N ASP A 278 10.53 -10.38 11.81
CA ASP A 278 10.97 -11.15 10.63
C ASP A 278 9.97 -12.26 10.25
N MET A 279 8.68 -11.99 10.40
CA MET A 279 7.61 -12.93 10.06
C MET A 279 6.93 -12.52 8.75
N ASP A 280 6.63 -13.50 7.90
CA ASP A 280 5.70 -13.31 6.80
C ASP A 280 4.26 -13.32 7.31
N SER A 281 3.36 -12.63 6.60
CA SER A 281 1.95 -12.53 6.98
C SER A 281 1.05 -13.14 5.90
N VAL A 282 0.26 -14.16 6.23
CA VAL A 282 -0.83 -14.63 5.36
C VAL A 282 -2.05 -13.74 5.60
N MET A 283 -2.43 -13.01 4.58
CA MET A 283 -3.50 -12.01 4.65
C MET A 283 -4.75 -12.57 3.95
N VAL A 284 -5.78 -12.86 4.73
CA VAL A 284 -7.06 -13.38 4.23
C VAL A 284 -8.19 -12.67 4.96
N GLY A 285 -8.96 -11.88 4.24
CA GLY A 285 -10.14 -11.20 4.77
C GLY A 285 -11.40 -11.56 3.99
N PHE A 286 -12.53 -11.12 4.50
CA PHE A 286 -13.85 -11.45 3.94
C PHE A 286 -14.74 -10.22 3.81
N ALA A 287 -14.14 -9.01 3.81
CA ALA A 287 -14.83 -7.77 3.53
C ALA A 287 -15.18 -7.65 2.04
N LEU A 288 -16.25 -6.97 1.74
CA LEU A 288 -16.72 -6.72 0.37
C LEU A 288 -16.60 -5.24 0.03
N ASN A 289 -16.44 -4.93 -1.26
CA ASN A 289 -16.32 -3.56 -1.73
C ASN A 289 -17.56 -2.69 -1.42
N ASP A 290 -18.72 -3.31 -1.25
CA ASP A 290 -19.98 -2.64 -0.90
C ASP A 290 -20.29 -2.63 0.60
N ASP A 291 -19.33 -2.99 1.44
CA ASP A 291 -19.48 -2.97 2.90
C ASP A 291 -19.46 -1.56 3.49
N ASN A 292 -19.17 -0.54 2.69
CA ASN A 292 -19.11 0.87 3.12
C ASN A 292 -18.13 1.12 4.27
N ILE A 293 -16.98 0.45 4.24
CA ILE A 293 -15.94 0.56 5.27
C ILE A 293 -15.58 2.05 5.47
N HIS A 294 -15.47 2.49 6.73
CA HIS A 294 -15.24 3.87 7.16
C HIS A 294 -16.34 4.86 6.73
N SER A 295 -17.54 4.37 6.46
CA SER A 295 -18.65 5.19 5.98
C SER A 295 -19.95 4.92 6.74
N PRO A 296 -20.94 5.83 6.70
CA PRO A 296 -22.27 5.56 7.27
C PRO A 296 -22.90 4.31 6.65
N ASN A 297 -23.62 3.55 7.47
CA ASN A 297 -24.28 2.28 7.12
C ASN A 297 -23.27 1.19 6.72
N GLU A 298 -22.09 1.19 7.33
CA GLU A 298 -21.16 0.07 7.23
C GLU A 298 -21.86 -1.24 7.58
N LYS A 299 -21.59 -2.27 6.78
CA LYS A 299 -22.16 -3.60 6.94
C LYS A 299 -21.12 -4.69 6.85
N TYR A 300 -21.47 -5.87 7.31
CA TYR A 300 -20.70 -7.10 7.06
C TYR A 300 -21.63 -8.23 6.64
N ALA A 301 -21.35 -8.88 5.53
CA ALA A 301 -22.20 -9.93 5.00
C ALA A 301 -22.21 -11.17 5.90
N LEU A 302 -23.39 -11.66 6.32
CA LEU A 302 -23.51 -12.86 7.15
C LEU A 302 -22.87 -14.10 6.48
N ASN A 303 -22.94 -14.20 5.15
CA ASN A 303 -22.26 -15.28 4.43
C ASN A 303 -20.74 -15.19 4.60
N SER A 304 -20.17 -13.99 4.50
CA SER A 304 -18.73 -13.73 4.78
C SER A 304 -18.38 -14.08 6.20
N PHE A 305 -19.19 -13.72 7.19
CA PHE A 305 -18.99 -14.07 8.59
C PHE A 305 -18.96 -15.59 8.81
N HIS A 306 -19.97 -16.31 8.35
CA HIS A 306 -20.10 -17.76 8.59
C HIS A 306 -19.04 -18.56 7.81
N LYS A 307 -18.88 -18.27 6.52
CA LYS A 307 -17.87 -18.96 5.71
C LYS A 307 -16.45 -18.54 6.08
N GLY A 308 -16.23 -17.27 6.40
CA GLY A 308 -14.95 -16.77 6.86
C GLY A 308 -14.49 -17.47 8.15
N THR A 309 -15.38 -17.61 9.13
CA THR A 309 -15.08 -18.35 10.36
C THR A 309 -14.67 -19.80 10.06
N ARG A 310 -15.39 -20.50 9.19
CA ARG A 310 -15.01 -21.88 8.82
C ARG A 310 -13.72 -21.91 8.00
N SER A 311 -13.48 -20.91 7.16
CA SER A 311 -12.23 -20.78 6.40
C SER A 311 -11.02 -20.67 7.32
N TRP A 312 -11.09 -19.86 8.36
CA TRP A 312 -10.00 -19.72 9.34
C TRP A 312 -9.73 -21.03 10.10
N VAL A 313 -10.77 -21.77 10.48
CA VAL A 313 -10.59 -23.10 11.09
C VAL A 313 -9.87 -24.05 10.12
N ARG A 314 -10.23 -24.03 8.84
CA ARG A 314 -9.58 -24.87 7.81
C ARG A 314 -8.14 -24.42 7.53
N ILE A 315 -7.88 -23.10 7.47
CA ILE A 315 -6.52 -22.57 7.30
C ILE A 315 -5.61 -23.04 8.42
N LEU A 316 -6.04 -22.94 9.68
CA LEU A 316 -5.27 -23.44 10.82
C LEU A 316 -5.02 -24.94 10.73
N ALA A 317 -5.98 -25.73 10.25
CA ALA A 317 -5.80 -27.17 10.07
C ALA A 317 -4.80 -27.50 8.97
N GLU A 318 -4.85 -26.81 7.83
CA GLU A 318 -3.89 -26.99 6.73
C GLU A 318 -2.47 -26.53 7.13
N LEU A 319 -2.35 -25.43 7.88
CA LEU A 319 -1.06 -24.99 8.42
C LEU A 319 -0.46 -26.01 9.39
N ALA A 320 -1.28 -26.65 10.22
CA ALA A 320 -0.85 -27.70 11.13
C ALA A 320 -0.30 -28.93 10.40
N ALA A 321 -0.67 -29.14 9.15
CA ALA A 321 -0.17 -30.24 8.33
C ALA A 321 1.20 -29.95 7.67
N ILE A 322 1.73 -28.72 7.78
CA ILE A 322 3.03 -28.34 7.20
C ILE A 322 4.16 -28.79 8.14
N PRO A 323 5.03 -29.75 7.74
CA PRO A 323 6.04 -30.33 8.65
C PRO A 323 7.05 -29.32 9.21
N ALA A 324 7.32 -28.23 8.49
CA ALA A 324 8.24 -27.19 8.93
C ALA A 324 7.67 -26.35 10.09
N LEU A 325 6.34 -26.16 10.13
CA LEU A 325 5.65 -25.40 11.17
C LEU A 325 5.38 -26.26 12.42
N THR A 326 5.41 -27.58 12.31
CA THR A 326 5.16 -28.51 13.44
C THR A 326 6.42 -28.89 14.20
N ARG A 327 7.61 -28.76 13.62
CA ARG A 327 8.89 -29.14 14.27
C ARG A 327 9.32 -28.21 15.41
N ALA A 328 8.89 -26.95 15.39
CA ALA A 328 9.24 -25.98 16.42
C ALA A 328 8.59 -26.29 17.79
N VAL A 329 7.47 -27.02 17.81
CA VAL A 329 6.74 -27.35 19.05
C VAL A 329 7.37 -28.55 19.80
N ALA A 330 8.03 -29.47 19.08
CA ALA A 330 8.62 -30.68 19.67
C ALA A 330 9.96 -30.43 20.39
N GLY A 331 10.55 -29.25 20.28
CA GLY A 331 11.85 -28.91 20.86
C GLY A 331 11.83 -28.18 22.21
N THR A 332 10.65 -27.75 22.69
CA THR A 332 10.52 -26.92 23.91
C THR A 332 10.07 -27.67 25.16
N ASP A 333 9.73 -28.97 25.07
CA ASP A 333 9.32 -29.78 26.23
C ASP A 333 10.47 -30.62 26.85
N ALA A 334 11.72 -30.33 26.49
CA ALA A 334 12.89 -31.01 27.05
C ALA A 334 13.91 -30.02 27.63
N ALA A 335 13.51 -29.24 28.64
CA ALA A 335 14.45 -28.56 29.55
C ALA A 335 13.81 -28.34 30.90
#